data_2c3deb2bdfc1e63a0f1d23acfd541fcc
#
_entry.id   2c3deb2bdfc1e63a0f1d23acfd541fcc
#
_cell.length_a   1.000
_cell.length_b   1.000
_cell.length_c   1.000
_cell.angle_alpha   90.00
_cell.angle_beta   90.00
_cell.angle_gamma   90.00
#
_symmetry.space_group_name_H-M   'P 1'
#
loop_
_entity.id
_entity.type
_entity.pdbx_description
1 polymer ?
#
loop_
_entity_poly.entity_id
_entity_poly.type
_entity_poly.pdbx_seq_one_letter_code
_entity_poly.pdbx_strand_id
1 'polypeptide(L)'
;GASSHTIAEELGHEDTQNVTVYTEFNEEMADRIDEALATDLTPLAQAFSGTLIDSEKEAIRANDPRSRINNDDGNPVGNCGKFGFCANGSVHCYTCNKFQPWLNAPHEEMLKGVVSKRDRKREMGASEFVLQGHNRSVNAIKSVIQKCNVRKQELENEGALNV
;
A
#
# COMPACT_ATOMS: atom_id res chain seq x y z
N GLY A 1 -1.63 -19.48 -22.96
CA GLY A 1 -2.08 -18.14 -23.30
C GLY A 1 -2.77 -18.15 -24.66
N ALA A 2 -3.64 -17.18 -24.95
CA ALA A 2 -4.27 -17.04 -26.24
C ALA A 2 -3.20 -16.79 -27.33
N SER A 3 -3.43 -17.31 -28.56
CA SER A 3 -2.52 -17.07 -29.67
C SER A 3 -2.61 -15.60 -30.13
N SER A 4 -1.54 -15.07 -30.74
CA SER A 4 -1.54 -13.70 -31.29
C SER A 4 -2.67 -13.49 -32.30
N HIS A 5 -3.09 -14.56 -33.01
CA HIS A 5 -4.19 -14.52 -33.94
C HIS A 5 -5.54 -14.33 -33.24
N THR A 6 -5.77 -15.04 -32.14
CA THR A 6 -7.00 -14.92 -31.32
C THR A 6 -7.12 -13.51 -30.70
N ILE A 7 -5.99 -12.94 -30.27
CA ILE A 7 -5.95 -11.58 -29.71
C ILE A 7 -6.25 -10.53 -30.81
N ALA A 8 -5.70 -10.70 -32.00
CA ALA A 8 -5.98 -9.81 -33.14
C ALA A 8 -7.46 -9.81 -33.53
N GLU A 9 -8.07 -10.99 -33.59
CA GLU A 9 -9.50 -11.16 -33.89
C GLU A 9 -10.41 -10.45 -32.86
N GLU A 10 -10.13 -10.63 -31.56
CA GLU A 10 -10.90 -10.00 -30.50
C GLU A 10 -10.75 -8.47 -30.47
N LEU A 11 -9.59 -7.95 -30.89
CA LEU A 11 -9.34 -6.52 -30.97
C LEU A 11 -9.77 -5.90 -32.32
N GLY A 12 -10.31 -6.70 -33.25
CA GLY A 12 -10.76 -6.24 -34.56
C GLY A 12 -9.63 -5.80 -35.49
N HIS A 13 -8.43 -6.35 -35.32
CA HIS A 13 -7.28 -6.12 -36.18
C HIS A 13 -7.26 -7.11 -37.37
N GLU A 14 -7.00 -6.59 -38.58
CA GLU A 14 -6.92 -7.41 -39.79
C GLU A 14 -5.63 -8.23 -39.89
N ASP A 15 -4.58 -7.86 -39.09
CA ASP A 15 -3.33 -8.57 -39.03
C ASP A 15 -2.78 -8.64 -37.59
N THR A 16 -1.72 -9.46 -37.38
CA THR A 16 -1.09 -9.68 -36.08
C THR A 16 0.06 -8.69 -35.79
N GLN A 17 0.41 -7.77 -36.71
CA GLN A 17 1.58 -6.88 -36.53
C GLN A 17 1.37 -5.92 -35.36
N ASN A 18 0.15 -5.46 -35.16
CA ASN A 18 -0.19 -4.57 -34.07
C ASN A 18 -0.35 -5.28 -32.73
N VAL A 19 -0.55 -6.61 -32.73
CA VAL A 19 -0.67 -7.41 -31.51
C VAL A 19 0.65 -7.46 -30.75
N THR A 20 1.78 -7.42 -31.44
CA THR A 20 3.13 -7.39 -30.86
C THR A 20 3.29 -6.19 -29.91
N VAL A 21 2.74 -5.04 -30.26
CA VAL A 21 2.77 -3.83 -29.42
C VAL A 21 2.07 -4.05 -28.07
N TYR A 22 1.05 -4.91 -28.02
CA TYR A 22 0.32 -5.22 -26.79
C TYR A 22 0.88 -6.41 -26.02
N THR A 23 1.67 -7.26 -26.67
CA THR A 23 2.22 -8.48 -26.08
C THR A 23 3.70 -8.37 -25.71
N GLU A 24 4.45 -7.45 -26.32
CA GLU A 24 5.84 -7.12 -25.95
C GLU A 24 5.91 -6.13 -24.78
N PHE A 25 5.08 -6.32 -23.79
CA PHE A 25 5.29 -5.75 -22.47
C PHE A 25 6.42 -6.57 -21.83
N ASN A 26 7.67 -6.22 -22.15
CA ASN A 26 8.81 -6.91 -21.59
C ASN A 26 9.01 -6.47 -20.12
N GLU A 27 9.62 -7.36 -19.33
CA GLU A 27 9.89 -7.11 -17.90
C GLU A 27 10.68 -5.81 -17.69
N GLU A 28 11.60 -5.50 -18.60
CA GLU A 28 12.42 -4.27 -18.55
C GLU A 28 11.58 -2.98 -18.72
N MET A 29 10.53 -3.01 -19.52
CA MET A 29 9.61 -1.88 -19.68
C MET A 29 8.70 -1.73 -18.46
N ALA A 30 8.26 -2.84 -17.86
CA ALA A 30 7.52 -2.84 -16.62
C ALA A 30 8.37 -2.28 -15.47
N ASP A 31 9.62 -2.70 -15.35
CA ASP A 31 10.55 -2.21 -14.33
C ASP A 31 10.84 -0.72 -14.48
N ARG A 32 11.03 -0.22 -15.70
CA ARG A 32 11.24 1.21 -15.99
C ARG A 32 10.00 2.06 -15.73
N ILE A 33 8.79 1.54 -16.02
CA ILE A 33 7.53 2.21 -15.70
C ILE A 33 7.33 2.22 -14.18
N ASP A 34 7.60 1.11 -13.49
CA ASP A 34 7.48 1.03 -12.03
C ASP A 34 8.50 1.95 -11.34
N GLU A 35 9.72 2.06 -11.85
CA GLU A 35 10.75 2.98 -11.31
C GLU A 35 10.36 4.45 -11.55
N ALA A 36 9.91 4.81 -12.73
CA ALA A 36 9.44 6.16 -13.06
C ALA A 36 8.18 6.52 -12.26
N LEU A 37 7.19 5.61 -12.20
CA LEU A 37 5.96 5.82 -11.43
C LEU A 37 6.22 5.85 -9.93
N ALA A 38 7.17 5.06 -9.41
CA ALA A 38 7.54 5.10 -7.99
C ALA A 38 8.10 6.47 -7.60
N THR A 39 8.88 7.10 -8.49
CA THR A 39 9.46 8.43 -8.23
C THR A 39 8.40 9.53 -8.33
N ASP A 40 7.56 9.52 -9.37
CA ASP A 40 6.59 10.58 -9.64
C ASP A 40 5.29 10.44 -8.81
N LEU A 41 4.89 9.20 -8.46
CA LEU A 41 3.68 8.92 -7.69
C LEU A 41 3.93 8.77 -6.18
N THR A 42 5.19 8.82 -5.71
CA THR A 42 5.49 8.79 -4.27
C THR A 42 4.72 9.85 -3.47
N PRO A 43 4.62 11.12 -3.91
CA PRO A 43 3.80 12.12 -3.23
C PRO A 43 2.30 11.79 -3.27
N LEU A 44 1.83 11.19 -4.37
CA LEU A 44 0.43 10.78 -4.52
C LEU A 44 0.10 9.55 -3.64
N ALA A 45 1.01 8.58 -3.57
CA ALA A 45 0.91 7.43 -2.68
C ALA A 45 0.93 7.85 -1.20
N GLN A 46 1.74 8.83 -0.84
CA GLN A 46 1.75 9.43 0.49
C GLN A 46 0.43 10.16 0.82
N ALA A 47 -0.18 10.83 -0.17
CA ALA A 47 -1.50 11.47 -0.01
C ALA A 47 -2.62 10.46 0.28
N PHE A 48 -2.51 9.23 -0.22
CA PHE A 48 -3.50 8.15 -0.02
C PHE A 48 -3.29 7.35 1.27
N SER A 49 -2.20 7.53 2.02
CA SER A 49 -1.90 6.78 3.26
C SER A 49 -2.73 7.23 4.49
N GLY A 50 -3.76 8.03 4.28
CA GLY A 50 -4.61 8.52 5.35
C GLY A 50 -3.94 9.62 6.21
N THR A 51 -4.54 9.91 7.37
CA THR A 51 -4.08 10.94 8.30
C THR A 51 -3.47 10.30 9.52
N LEU A 52 -2.16 10.56 9.77
CA LEU A 52 -1.51 10.15 11.01
C LEU A 52 -2.16 10.85 12.20
N ILE A 53 -2.39 10.11 13.28
CA ILE A 53 -2.91 10.63 14.54
C ILE A 53 -2.00 10.19 15.69
N ASP A 54 -1.85 11.03 16.69
CA ASP A 54 -0.97 10.75 17.81
C ASP A 54 -1.54 9.63 18.69
N SER A 55 -2.88 9.57 18.81
CA SER A 55 -3.57 8.53 19.58
C SER A 55 -4.99 8.25 19.09
N GLU A 56 -5.59 7.15 19.56
CA GLU A 56 -7.00 6.81 19.27
C GLU A 56 -7.98 7.92 19.61
N LYS A 57 -7.66 8.78 20.58
CA LYS A 57 -8.55 9.89 21.02
C LYS A 57 -8.81 10.90 19.91
N GLU A 58 -7.90 11.03 18.96
CA GLU A 58 -8.00 11.94 17.81
C GLU A 58 -8.70 11.31 16.60
N ALA A 59 -9.02 10.01 16.68
CA ALA A 59 -9.67 9.33 15.59
C ALA A 59 -11.08 9.88 15.33
N ILE A 60 -11.49 9.93 14.06
CA ILE A 60 -12.86 10.28 13.64
C ILE A 60 -13.89 9.40 14.37
N ARG A 61 -13.52 8.14 14.65
CA ARG A 61 -14.33 7.18 15.40
C ARG A 61 -13.63 6.81 16.70
N ALA A 62 -13.21 7.82 17.48
CA ALA A 62 -12.66 7.61 18.81
C ALA A 62 -13.65 6.81 19.68
N ASN A 63 -13.11 5.90 20.49
CA ASN A 63 -13.90 5.05 21.39
C ASN A 63 -14.88 4.06 20.71
N ASP A 64 -14.80 3.86 19.39
CA ASP A 64 -15.52 2.78 18.70
C ASP A 64 -14.56 1.60 18.43
N PRO A 65 -14.58 0.53 19.23
CA PRO A 65 -13.68 -0.62 19.04
C PRO A 65 -13.79 -1.26 17.65
N ARG A 66 -14.94 -1.12 16.97
CA ARG A 66 -15.17 -1.66 15.62
C ARG A 66 -14.43 -0.88 14.55
N SER A 67 -13.93 0.31 14.86
CA SER A 67 -13.11 1.11 13.95
C SER A 67 -11.64 0.75 14.03
N ARG A 68 -11.19 0.02 15.06
CA ARG A 68 -9.80 -0.37 15.22
C ARG A 68 -9.37 -1.33 14.13
N ILE A 69 -8.21 -1.08 13.57
CA ILE A 69 -7.54 -1.94 12.61
C ILE A 69 -6.39 -2.61 13.34
N ASN A 70 -6.37 -3.95 13.32
CA ASN A 70 -5.35 -4.74 13.99
C ASN A 70 -4.41 -5.39 12.96
N ASN A 71 -3.16 -5.63 13.36
CA ASN A 71 -2.24 -6.49 12.63
C ASN A 71 -2.63 -7.98 12.77
N ASP A 72 -1.86 -8.88 12.18
CA ASP A 72 -2.11 -10.32 12.24
C ASP A 72 -2.00 -10.89 13.66
N ASP A 73 -1.26 -10.24 14.55
CA ASP A 73 -1.06 -10.62 15.95
C ASP A 73 -2.14 -10.03 16.89
N GLY A 74 -3.11 -9.31 16.32
CA GLY A 74 -4.20 -8.70 17.07
C GLY A 74 -3.86 -7.34 17.69
N ASN A 75 -2.66 -6.81 17.46
CA ASN A 75 -2.26 -5.49 17.96
C ASN A 75 -2.87 -4.37 17.11
N PRO A 76 -3.49 -3.34 17.72
CA PRO A 76 -4.08 -2.26 16.98
C PRO A 76 -3.01 -1.38 16.32
N VAL A 77 -3.25 -1.02 15.05
CA VAL A 77 -2.35 -0.18 14.25
C VAL A 77 -2.97 1.18 13.89
N GLY A 78 -4.25 1.37 14.16
CA GLY A 78 -4.96 2.61 13.86
C GLY A 78 -6.47 2.42 13.83
N ASN A 79 -7.19 3.46 13.40
CA ASN A 79 -8.63 3.45 13.22
C ASN A 79 -9.04 3.62 11.75
N CYS A 80 -10.24 3.14 11.43
CA CYS A 80 -10.93 3.43 10.18
C CYS A 80 -11.91 4.58 10.39
N GLY A 81 -11.73 5.70 9.68
CA GLY A 81 -12.64 6.84 9.71
C GLY A 81 -13.93 6.62 8.89
N LYS A 82 -14.10 5.46 8.23
CA LYS A 82 -15.31 5.15 7.47
C LYS A 82 -16.39 4.60 8.39
N PHE A 83 -17.62 5.11 8.25
CA PHE A 83 -18.81 4.52 8.85
C PHE A 83 -19.35 3.42 7.92
N GLY A 84 -19.78 2.29 8.51
CA GLY A 84 -20.30 1.15 7.79
C GLY A 84 -19.28 0.02 7.58
N PHE A 85 -19.73 -1.04 6.90
CA PHE A 85 -18.95 -2.25 6.70
C PHE A 85 -17.83 -2.06 5.64
N CYS A 86 -16.68 -2.68 5.88
CA CYS A 86 -15.58 -2.78 4.94
C CYS A 86 -15.03 -4.21 4.97
N ALA A 87 -14.99 -4.88 3.82
CA ALA A 87 -14.50 -6.26 3.70
C ALA A 87 -12.98 -6.34 3.48
N ASN A 88 -12.27 -5.21 3.38
CA ASN A 88 -10.82 -5.20 3.13
C ASN A 88 -10.05 -5.58 4.39
N GLY A 89 -8.99 -6.37 4.21
CA GLY A 89 -8.07 -6.71 5.30
C GLY A 89 -7.19 -5.52 5.72
N SER A 90 -6.59 -5.63 6.91
CA SER A 90 -5.78 -4.56 7.56
C SER A 90 -4.65 -4.00 6.68
N VAL A 91 -4.03 -4.83 5.87
CA VAL A 91 -2.96 -4.42 4.93
C VAL A 91 -3.47 -3.40 3.91
N HIS A 92 -4.70 -3.56 3.41
CA HIS A 92 -5.30 -2.63 2.45
C HIS A 92 -5.67 -1.28 3.07
N CYS A 93 -5.78 -1.20 4.39
CA CYS A 93 -6.03 0.06 5.08
C CYS A 93 -4.90 1.06 4.83
N TYR A 94 -3.66 0.62 4.73
CA TYR A 94 -2.51 1.51 4.50
C TYR A 94 -2.55 2.27 3.17
N THR A 95 -3.29 1.76 2.18
CA THR A 95 -3.53 2.45 0.91
C THR A 95 -4.87 3.21 0.88
N CYS A 96 -5.59 3.25 2.00
CA CYS A 96 -6.93 3.86 2.10
C CYS A 96 -6.86 5.25 2.73
N ASN A 97 -7.51 6.24 2.10
CA ASN A 97 -7.58 7.62 2.61
C ASN A 97 -8.44 7.78 3.88
N LYS A 98 -9.12 6.74 4.34
CA LYS A 98 -9.90 6.72 5.58
C LYS A 98 -9.14 6.10 6.75
N PHE A 99 -7.93 5.59 6.50
CA PHE A 99 -7.11 5.01 7.55
C PHE A 99 -6.43 6.11 8.37
N GLN A 100 -6.46 5.94 9.68
CA GLN A 100 -5.87 6.82 10.67
C GLN A 100 -4.86 6.01 11.50
N PRO A 101 -3.61 5.81 10.99
CA PRO A 101 -2.58 5.11 11.73
C PRO A 101 -2.18 5.87 12.99
N TRP A 102 -1.90 5.14 14.08
CA TRP A 102 -1.43 5.72 15.32
C TRP A 102 0.08 5.91 15.33
N LEU A 103 0.55 7.01 15.90
CA LEU A 103 1.96 7.37 15.96
C LEU A 103 2.85 6.27 16.59
N ASN A 104 2.37 5.63 17.64
CA ASN A 104 3.13 4.63 18.41
C ASN A 104 2.69 3.18 18.16
N ALA A 105 2.01 2.91 17.05
CA ALA A 105 1.57 1.58 16.71
C ALA A 105 2.71 0.73 16.08
N PRO A 106 2.60 -0.62 16.11
CA PRO A 106 3.64 -1.53 15.64
C PRO A 106 3.63 -1.69 14.10
N HIS A 107 3.85 -0.59 13.38
CA HIS A 107 3.84 -0.58 11.90
C HIS A 107 4.99 -1.39 11.29
N GLU A 108 6.14 -1.49 11.97
CA GLU A 108 7.26 -2.33 11.55
C GLU A 108 6.92 -3.82 11.57
N GLU A 109 6.11 -4.28 12.53
CA GLU A 109 5.62 -5.66 12.58
C GLU A 109 4.70 -5.94 11.41
N MET A 110 3.78 -5.01 11.11
CA MET A 110 2.93 -5.07 9.92
C MET A 110 3.77 -5.17 8.64
N LEU A 111 4.81 -4.33 8.50
CA LEU A 111 5.72 -4.35 7.35
C LEU A 111 6.39 -5.72 7.20
N LYS A 112 6.97 -6.25 8.29
CA LYS A 112 7.62 -7.58 8.30
C LYS A 112 6.65 -8.67 7.84
N GLY A 113 5.40 -8.66 8.33
CA GLY A 113 4.38 -9.63 7.95
C GLY A 113 4.03 -9.57 6.45
N VAL A 114 3.88 -8.37 5.89
CA VAL A 114 3.57 -8.19 4.45
C VAL A 114 4.74 -8.60 3.57
N VAL A 115 5.97 -8.24 3.94
CA VAL A 115 7.19 -8.64 3.21
C VAL A 115 7.33 -10.16 3.21
N SER A 116 7.19 -10.83 4.37
CA SER A 116 7.26 -12.29 4.46
C SER A 116 6.20 -12.98 3.59
N LYS A 117 4.97 -12.46 3.58
CA LYS A 117 3.89 -13.00 2.73
C LYS A 117 4.19 -12.82 1.24
N ARG A 118 4.74 -11.67 0.84
CA ARG A 118 5.16 -11.39 -0.54
C ARG A 118 6.27 -12.36 -0.97
N ASP A 119 7.32 -12.48 -0.15
CA ASP A 119 8.49 -13.29 -0.49
C ASP A 119 8.12 -14.79 -0.59
N ARG A 120 7.27 -15.29 0.30
CA ARG A 120 6.71 -16.64 0.18
C ARG A 120 5.92 -16.83 -1.12
N LYS A 121 5.11 -15.86 -1.53
CA LYS A 121 4.38 -15.94 -2.80
C LYS A 121 5.33 -15.94 -4.00
N ARG A 122 6.41 -15.17 -3.96
CA ARG A 122 7.45 -15.19 -4.97
C ARG A 122 8.11 -16.56 -5.08
N GLU A 123 8.50 -17.18 -3.96
CA GLU A 123 9.05 -18.53 -3.91
C GLU A 123 8.08 -19.58 -4.47
N MET A 124 6.80 -19.38 -4.31
CA MET A 124 5.74 -20.24 -4.87
C MET A 124 5.45 -19.99 -6.34
N GLY A 125 6.21 -19.10 -7.03
CA GLY A 125 6.04 -18.79 -8.44
C GLY A 125 4.85 -17.87 -8.76
N ALA A 126 4.40 -17.04 -7.82
CA ALA A 126 3.35 -16.07 -8.10
C ALA A 126 3.78 -15.09 -9.21
N SER A 127 2.81 -14.72 -10.06
CA SER A 127 3.05 -13.77 -11.13
C SER A 127 3.41 -12.37 -10.59
N GLU A 128 4.17 -11.61 -11.38
CA GLU A 128 4.58 -10.25 -11.02
C GLU A 128 3.36 -9.35 -10.72
N PHE A 129 2.27 -9.50 -11.45
CA PHE A 129 1.02 -8.79 -11.17
C PHE A 129 0.52 -8.99 -9.72
N VAL A 130 0.61 -10.21 -9.19
CA VAL A 130 0.25 -10.51 -7.79
C VAL A 130 1.24 -9.86 -6.82
N LEU A 131 2.53 -9.85 -7.16
CA LEU A 131 3.59 -9.27 -6.33
C LEU A 131 3.50 -7.73 -6.29
N GLN A 132 3.10 -7.06 -7.37
CA GLN A 132 2.89 -5.61 -7.42
C GLN A 132 1.85 -5.12 -6.41
N GLY A 133 0.75 -5.89 -6.20
CA GLY A 133 -0.23 -5.57 -5.16
C GLY A 133 0.40 -5.53 -3.76
N HIS A 134 1.33 -6.44 -3.48
CA HIS A 134 2.09 -6.44 -2.21
C HIS A 134 3.11 -5.30 -2.14
N ASN A 135 3.79 -4.97 -3.25
CA ASN A 135 4.75 -3.87 -3.30
C ASN A 135 4.07 -2.52 -2.98
N ARG A 136 2.88 -2.28 -3.52
CA ARG A 136 2.07 -1.08 -3.18
C ARG A 136 1.80 -1.01 -1.67
N SER A 137 1.39 -2.11 -1.05
CA SER A 137 1.14 -2.16 0.39
C SER A 137 2.42 -1.95 1.21
N VAL A 138 3.53 -2.55 0.81
CA VAL A 138 4.86 -2.36 1.43
C VAL A 138 5.26 -0.88 1.41
N ASN A 139 5.10 -0.20 0.26
CA ASN A 139 5.45 1.21 0.12
C ASN A 139 4.54 2.10 0.98
N ALA A 140 3.25 1.81 1.04
CA ALA A 140 2.32 2.55 1.88
C ALA A 140 2.64 2.42 3.39
N ILE A 141 2.99 1.21 3.85
CA ILE A 141 3.40 0.98 5.24
C ILE A 141 4.72 1.72 5.54
N LYS A 142 5.71 1.65 4.64
CA LYS A 142 6.97 2.40 4.79
C LYS A 142 6.71 3.91 4.89
N SER A 143 5.78 4.45 4.08
CA SER A 143 5.40 5.85 4.15
C SER A 143 4.79 6.23 5.51
N VAL A 144 3.94 5.38 6.09
CA VAL A 144 3.40 5.59 7.43
C VAL A 144 4.52 5.59 8.47
N ILE A 145 5.44 4.62 8.44
CA ILE A 145 6.58 4.55 9.36
C ILE A 145 7.42 5.82 9.27
N GLN A 146 7.71 6.29 8.05
CA GLN A 146 8.47 7.52 7.84
C GLN A 146 7.75 8.75 8.45
N LYS A 147 6.44 8.87 8.21
CA LYS A 147 5.63 9.95 8.82
C LYS A 147 5.64 9.88 10.34
N CYS A 148 5.54 8.68 10.92
CA CYS A 148 5.65 8.50 12.37
C CYS A 148 7.01 8.98 12.91
N ASN A 149 8.10 8.64 12.22
CA ASN A 149 9.45 9.06 12.64
C ASN A 149 9.62 10.58 12.57
N VAL A 150 9.15 11.21 11.49
CA VAL A 150 9.18 12.68 11.37
C VAL A 150 8.37 13.33 12.49
N ARG A 151 7.12 12.85 12.73
CA ARG A 151 6.28 13.41 13.79
C ARG A 151 6.88 13.26 15.19
N LYS A 152 7.52 12.12 15.47
CA LYS A 152 8.24 11.91 16.75
C LYS A 152 9.37 12.92 16.94
N GLN A 153 10.17 13.16 15.88
CA GLN A 153 11.23 14.16 15.91
C GLN A 153 10.69 15.59 16.13
N GLU A 154 9.56 15.93 15.51
CA GLU A 154 8.90 17.23 15.73
C GLU A 154 8.50 17.39 17.20
N LEU A 155 7.84 16.38 17.79
CA LEU A 155 7.43 16.40 19.20
C LEU A 155 8.61 16.48 20.17
N GLU A 156 9.72 15.78 19.87
CA GLU A 156 10.95 15.89 20.67
C GLU A 156 11.54 17.29 20.60
N ASN A 157 11.56 17.91 19.42
CA ASN A 157 12.06 19.28 19.26
C ASN A 157 11.13 20.31 19.92
N GLU A 158 9.82 20.14 19.83
CA GLU A 158 8.83 21.00 20.52
C GLU A 158 8.99 20.88 22.06
N GLY A 159 9.23 19.66 22.57
CA GLY A 159 9.49 19.42 24.00
C GLY A 159 10.80 20.04 24.47
N ALA A 160 11.83 20.06 23.63
CA ALA A 160 13.12 20.68 23.95
C ALA A 160 13.09 22.21 23.94
N LEU A 161 12.15 22.83 23.24
CA LEU A 161 11.98 24.30 23.20
C LEU A 161 11.18 24.85 24.40
N ASN A 162 10.50 23.99 25.14
CA ASN A 162 9.63 24.37 26.29
C ASN A 162 10.31 24.12 27.65
N VAL A 163 11.61 23.85 27.70
CA VAL A 163 12.46 23.72 28.88
C VAL A 163 13.47 24.87 28.91
#